data_9e44bfe213216fd189e3c13948658b14
#
_entry.id   9e44bfe213216fd189e3c13948658b14
#
_cell.length_a   1.000
_cell.length_b   1.000
_cell.length_c   1.000
_cell.angle_alpha   90.00
_cell.angle_beta   90.00
_cell.angle_gamma   90.00
#
_symmetry.space_group_name_H-M   'P 1'
#
loop_
_entity.id
_entity.type
_entity.pdbx_description
1 polymer ?
#
loop_
_entity_poly.entity_id
_entity_poly.type
_entity_poly.pdbx_seq_one_letter_code
_entity_poly.pdbx_strand_id
1 'polypeptide(L)'
;STNGLIIKDVWAYGAGFLDADGYIMITKRGEPRAGFIATGKRGRLHCEQLHKVLDCGVLQLDQKVYKDGQRSQHRISFYSKDDLRKLLQGIGPHLKMKSLQSKAVLEYIDSNDSARKDELRKVVTYSNWSDNENKAKSYLDDWGINQDTIGKWAEGL
;
A
#
# COMPACT_ATOMS: atom_id res chain seq x y z
N SER A 1 29.11 6.50 0.95
CA SER A 1 28.73 7.74 0.29
C SER A 1 27.80 8.56 1.14
N THR A 2 28.11 9.81 1.28
CA THR A 2 27.28 10.78 1.99
C THR A 2 26.09 11.28 1.16
N ASN A 3 25.98 10.85 -0.08
CA ASN A 3 24.86 11.20 -0.95
C ASN A 3 23.60 10.40 -0.66
N GLY A 4 23.55 9.73 0.47
CA GLY A 4 22.41 8.99 0.93
C GLY A 4 21.28 9.90 1.36
N LEU A 5 20.07 9.37 1.32
CA LEU A 5 18.87 10.05 1.79
C LEU A 5 18.97 10.30 3.30
N ILE A 6 18.92 11.57 3.70
CA ILE A 6 18.91 11.97 5.09
C ILE A 6 17.46 12.21 5.52
N ILE A 7 16.95 11.35 6.38
CA ILE A 7 15.57 11.43 6.86
C ILE A 7 15.61 11.42 8.39
N LYS A 8 15.06 12.46 9.01
CA LYS A 8 14.95 12.54 10.46
C LYS A 8 13.95 11.54 11.02
N ASP A 9 12.84 11.37 10.34
CA ASP A 9 11.79 10.44 10.68
C ASP A 9 11.43 9.62 9.43
N VAL A 10 12.00 8.44 9.33
CA VAL A 10 11.82 7.56 8.17
C VAL A 10 10.36 7.13 8.00
N TRP A 11 9.64 6.93 9.10
CA TRP A 11 8.26 6.47 9.04
C TRP A 11 7.32 7.57 8.59
N ALA A 12 7.49 8.79 9.08
CA ALA A 12 6.71 9.95 8.63
C ALA A 12 6.97 10.24 7.14
N TYR A 13 8.23 10.18 6.71
CA TYR A 13 8.59 10.35 5.31
C TYR A 13 7.99 9.25 4.44
N GLY A 14 8.14 7.99 4.85
CA GLY A 14 7.59 6.84 4.14
C GLY A 14 6.07 6.91 4.02
N ALA A 15 5.38 7.37 5.06
CA ALA A 15 3.93 7.56 5.03
C ALA A 15 3.52 8.58 3.96
N GLY A 16 4.17 9.73 3.91
CA GLY A 16 3.89 10.74 2.90
C GLY A 16 4.15 10.24 1.48
N PHE A 17 5.24 9.52 1.29
CA PHE A 17 5.58 8.93 0.00
C PHE A 17 4.55 7.87 -0.42
N LEU A 18 4.15 6.99 0.51
CA LEU A 18 3.17 5.95 0.21
C LEU A 18 1.79 6.54 -0.07
N ASP A 19 1.37 7.55 0.68
CA ASP A 19 0.11 8.26 0.41
C ASP A 19 0.05 8.83 -1.00
N ALA A 20 1.17 9.36 -1.50
CA ALA A 20 1.25 9.99 -2.82
C ALA A 20 1.44 8.97 -3.96
N ASP A 21 2.44 8.10 -3.84
CA ASP A 21 2.91 7.25 -4.93
C ASP A 21 3.02 5.78 -4.54
N GLY A 22 2.34 5.36 -3.50
CA GLY A 22 2.33 3.98 -3.07
C GLY A 22 0.96 3.34 -3.15
N TYR A 23 0.88 2.11 -2.65
CA TYR A 23 -0.37 1.37 -2.60
C TYR A 23 -0.43 0.46 -1.36
N ILE A 24 -1.64 0.22 -0.91
CA ILE A 24 -1.99 -0.80 0.09
C ILE A 24 -3.21 -1.52 -0.48
N MET A 25 -3.12 -2.84 -0.65
CA MET A 25 -4.20 -3.60 -1.27
C MET A 25 -4.28 -5.02 -0.72
N ILE A 26 -5.41 -5.64 -0.95
CA ILE A 26 -5.61 -7.08 -0.79
C ILE A 26 -6.13 -7.58 -2.14
N THR A 27 -5.43 -8.52 -2.76
CA THR A 27 -5.81 -9.05 -4.08
C THR A 27 -7.11 -9.86 -3.98
N LYS A 28 -7.73 -10.15 -5.13
CA LYS A 28 -8.90 -11.03 -5.20
C LYS A 28 -8.64 -12.42 -4.60
N ARG A 29 -7.38 -12.86 -4.64
CA ARG A 29 -6.96 -14.14 -4.04
C ARG A 29 -6.72 -14.06 -2.54
N GLY A 30 -6.88 -12.86 -1.94
CA GLY A 30 -6.67 -12.66 -0.52
C GLY A 30 -5.22 -12.41 -0.12
N GLU A 31 -4.38 -11.99 -1.04
CA GLU A 31 -2.97 -11.68 -0.77
C GLU A 31 -2.82 -10.20 -0.40
N PRO A 32 -2.43 -9.88 0.85
CA PRO A 32 -2.16 -8.50 1.23
C PRO A 32 -0.84 -8.03 0.64
N ARG A 33 -0.81 -6.79 0.17
CA ARG A 33 0.37 -6.19 -0.46
C ARG A 33 0.43 -4.71 -0.17
N ALA A 34 1.63 -4.19 -0.10
CA ALA A 34 1.88 -2.75 -0.07
C ALA A 34 3.17 -2.47 -0.82
N GLY A 35 3.36 -1.22 -1.21
CA GLY A 35 4.58 -0.85 -1.88
C GLY A 35 4.69 0.61 -2.22
N PHE A 36 5.91 1.00 -2.55
CA PHE A 36 6.26 2.29 -3.09
C PHE A 36 6.61 2.14 -4.57
N ILE A 37 6.25 3.13 -5.37
CA ILE A 37 6.59 3.17 -6.79
C ILE A 37 7.28 4.49 -7.08
N ALA A 38 8.40 4.44 -7.80
CA ALA A 38 9.10 5.61 -8.28
C ALA A 38 9.61 5.37 -9.70
N THR A 39 9.67 6.41 -10.51
CA THR A 39 10.01 6.30 -11.93
C THR A 39 11.32 6.99 -12.26
N GLY A 40 11.99 6.47 -13.30
CA GLY A 40 13.19 7.08 -13.86
C GLY A 40 14.44 6.91 -13.00
N LYS A 41 15.51 7.59 -13.40
CA LYS A 41 16.81 7.46 -12.72
C LYS A 41 16.79 7.96 -11.28
N ARG A 42 16.10 9.08 -11.03
CA ARG A 42 15.95 9.63 -9.68
C ARG A 42 15.09 8.71 -8.81
N GLY A 43 14.05 8.15 -9.41
CA GLY A 43 13.19 7.18 -8.71
C GLY A 43 13.94 5.92 -8.34
N ARG A 44 14.82 5.42 -9.22
CA ARG A 44 15.67 4.28 -8.92
C ARG A 44 16.55 4.55 -7.69
N LEU A 45 17.28 5.65 -7.69
CA LEU A 45 18.15 6.04 -6.59
C LEU A 45 17.35 6.20 -5.30
N HIS A 46 16.19 6.84 -5.38
CA HIS A 46 15.31 7.05 -4.24
C HIS A 46 14.83 5.72 -3.64
N CYS A 47 14.40 4.77 -4.47
CA CYS A 47 14.00 3.44 -4.01
C CYS A 47 15.16 2.70 -3.32
N GLU A 48 16.35 2.74 -3.91
CA GLU A 48 17.54 2.12 -3.32
C GLU A 48 17.84 2.69 -1.93
N GLN A 49 17.81 4.01 -1.81
CA GLN A 49 18.11 4.70 -0.55
C GLN A 49 17.02 4.47 0.51
N LEU A 50 15.76 4.58 0.10
CA LEU A 50 14.63 4.38 1.01
C LEU A 50 14.56 2.93 1.52
N HIS A 51 14.76 1.96 0.64
CA HIS A 51 14.80 0.55 1.02
C HIS A 51 15.88 0.28 2.07
N LYS A 52 17.03 0.88 1.90
CA LYS A 52 18.15 0.73 2.84
C LYS A 52 17.81 1.26 4.23
N VAL A 53 17.13 2.41 4.33
CA VAL A 53 16.77 2.99 5.62
C VAL A 53 15.54 2.34 6.25
N LEU A 54 14.59 1.84 5.44
CA LEU A 54 13.44 1.10 5.96
C LEU A 54 13.83 -0.27 6.52
N ASP A 55 14.82 -0.89 5.92
CA ASP A 55 15.32 -2.22 6.30
C ASP A 55 14.24 -3.30 6.32
N CYS A 56 13.31 -3.20 5.39
CA CYS A 56 12.27 -4.21 5.14
C CYS A 56 11.72 -4.06 3.73
N GLY A 57 11.04 -5.10 3.25
CA GLY A 57 10.52 -5.13 1.90
C GLY A 57 11.53 -5.64 0.87
N VAL A 58 11.07 -5.75 -0.36
CA VAL A 58 11.86 -6.26 -1.49
C VAL A 58 12.06 -5.15 -2.50
N LEU A 59 13.31 -4.83 -2.80
CA LEU A 59 13.66 -3.85 -3.82
C LEU A 59 13.55 -4.49 -5.21
N GLN A 60 12.73 -3.90 -6.07
CA GLN A 60 12.51 -4.34 -7.43
C GLN A 60 12.83 -3.22 -8.39
N LEU A 61 14.00 -3.28 -9.01
CA LEU A 61 14.46 -2.29 -9.96
C LEU A 61 14.16 -2.75 -11.39
N ASP A 62 13.58 -1.87 -12.18
CA ASP A 62 13.31 -2.13 -13.57
C ASP A 62 14.61 -1.99 -14.37
N GLN A 63 15.03 -3.08 -15.00
CA GLN A 63 16.27 -3.15 -15.77
C GLN A 63 16.07 -2.83 -17.26
N LYS A 64 14.82 -2.62 -17.71
CA LYS A 64 14.53 -2.38 -19.11
C LYS A 64 14.96 -0.99 -19.53
N VAL A 65 15.48 -0.87 -20.75
CA VAL A 65 15.72 0.41 -21.42
C VAL A 65 14.49 0.71 -22.27
N TYR A 66 13.83 1.85 -21.98
CA TYR A 66 12.63 2.28 -22.69
C TYR A 66 13.00 3.31 -23.74
N LYS A 67 12.31 3.23 -24.90
CA LYS A 67 12.38 4.22 -25.97
C LYS A 67 11.25 5.25 -25.80
N ASP A 68 11.41 6.42 -26.41
CA ASP A 68 10.34 7.40 -26.62
C ASP A 68 9.64 7.93 -25.36
N GLY A 69 10.42 8.32 -24.36
CA GLY A 69 9.90 8.99 -23.17
C GLY A 69 9.24 8.08 -22.14
N GLN A 70 9.17 6.78 -22.38
CA GLN A 70 8.76 5.84 -21.36
C GLN A 70 9.81 5.79 -20.25
N ARG A 71 9.34 5.76 -19.01
CA ARG A 71 10.21 5.71 -17.84
C ARG A 71 10.14 4.35 -17.18
N SER A 72 11.28 3.84 -16.74
CA SER A 72 11.33 2.65 -15.90
C SER A 72 10.60 2.90 -14.58
N GLN A 73 9.91 1.87 -14.09
CA GLN A 73 9.25 1.90 -12.78
C GLN A 73 10.03 1.03 -11.81
N HIS A 74 10.36 1.59 -10.66
CA HIS A 74 11.06 0.90 -9.59
C HIS A 74 10.12 0.79 -8.40
N ARG A 75 10.28 -0.29 -7.62
CA ARG A 75 9.37 -0.58 -6.51
C ARG A 75 10.13 -1.04 -5.29
N ILE A 76 9.55 -0.74 -4.14
CA ILE A 76 9.82 -1.46 -2.91
C ILE A 76 8.50 -2.16 -2.57
N SER A 77 8.51 -3.50 -2.55
CA SER A 77 7.31 -4.30 -2.40
C SER A 77 7.32 -5.06 -1.07
N PHE A 78 6.13 -5.16 -0.45
CA PHE A 78 5.94 -5.80 0.85
C PHE A 78 4.90 -6.90 0.68
N TYR A 79 5.31 -8.15 0.83
CA TYR A 79 4.47 -9.33 0.63
C TYR A 79 4.33 -10.17 1.88
N SER A 80 5.40 -10.33 2.66
CA SER A 80 5.37 -11.16 3.85
C SER A 80 4.63 -10.46 4.99
N LYS A 81 4.05 -11.25 5.88
CA LYS A 81 3.40 -10.72 7.08
C LYS A 81 4.36 -9.86 7.91
N ASP A 82 5.60 -10.30 8.06
CA ASP A 82 6.59 -9.57 8.84
C ASP A 82 6.93 -8.22 8.23
N ASP A 83 7.16 -8.18 6.91
CA ASP A 83 7.45 -6.92 6.21
C ASP A 83 6.24 -5.97 6.23
N LEU A 84 5.04 -6.50 5.98
CA LEU A 84 3.81 -5.71 6.04
C LEU A 84 3.58 -5.14 7.44
N ARG A 85 3.76 -5.97 8.47
CA ARG A 85 3.59 -5.52 9.86
C ARG A 85 4.59 -4.42 10.21
N LYS A 86 5.85 -4.62 9.88
CA LYS A 86 6.90 -3.61 10.14
C LYS A 86 6.61 -2.30 9.45
N LEU A 87 6.28 -2.35 8.15
CA LEU A 87 5.94 -1.17 7.37
C LEU A 87 4.71 -0.46 7.95
N LEU A 88 3.58 -1.19 8.08
CA LEU A 88 2.30 -0.57 8.41
C LEU A 88 2.23 -0.11 9.87
N GLN A 89 2.90 -0.77 10.78
CA GLN A 89 3.04 -0.28 12.16
C GLN A 89 3.88 1.00 12.21
N GLY A 90 4.91 1.08 11.38
CA GLY A 90 5.77 2.26 11.32
C GLY A 90 5.09 3.46 10.67
N ILE A 91 4.55 3.30 9.47
CA ILE A 91 3.95 4.41 8.71
C ILE A 91 2.49 4.70 9.09
N GLY A 92 1.76 3.71 9.61
CA GLY A 92 0.32 3.82 9.85
C GLY A 92 -0.09 5.07 10.62
N PRO A 93 0.55 5.40 11.76
CA PRO A 93 0.21 6.61 12.52
C PRO A 93 0.37 7.92 11.75
N HIS A 94 1.15 7.92 10.69
CA HIS A 94 1.47 9.11 9.89
C HIS A 94 0.66 9.19 8.58
N LEU A 95 -0.02 8.12 8.19
CA LEU A 95 -0.82 8.10 6.96
C LEU A 95 -2.02 9.04 7.06
N LYS A 96 -2.31 9.76 5.99
CA LYS A 96 -3.48 10.64 5.87
C LYS A 96 -4.53 10.09 4.93
N MET A 97 -4.13 9.58 3.77
CA MET A 97 -5.06 9.12 2.73
C MET A 97 -5.33 7.62 2.82
N LYS A 98 -4.35 6.83 3.21
CA LYS A 98 -4.43 5.36 3.22
C LYS A 98 -4.46 4.75 4.63
N SER A 99 -4.84 5.55 5.63
CA SER A 99 -4.89 5.11 7.03
C SER A 99 -5.86 3.93 7.23
N LEU A 100 -7.05 4.01 6.63
CA LEU A 100 -8.05 2.94 6.76
C LEU A 100 -7.54 1.62 6.15
N GLN A 101 -6.96 1.69 4.96
CA GLN A 101 -6.38 0.53 4.30
C GLN A 101 -5.27 -0.10 5.15
N SER A 102 -4.41 0.72 5.75
CA SER A 102 -3.34 0.25 6.64
C SER A 102 -3.89 -0.52 7.84
N LYS A 103 -4.88 0.04 8.53
CA LYS A 103 -5.50 -0.60 9.68
C LYS A 103 -6.20 -1.91 9.30
N ALA A 104 -6.90 -1.92 8.17
CA ALA A 104 -7.58 -3.10 7.67
C ALA A 104 -6.59 -4.22 7.33
N VAL A 105 -5.48 -3.91 6.67
CA VAL A 105 -4.46 -4.92 6.35
C VAL A 105 -3.78 -5.44 7.61
N LEU A 106 -3.49 -4.59 8.59
CA LEU A 106 -2.91 -5.05 9.87
C LEU A 106 -3.85 -6.05 10.58
N GLU A 107 -5.14 -5.77 10.64
CA GLU A 107 -6.11 -6.72 11.20
C GLU A 107 -6.18 -8.00 10.35
N TYR A 108 -6.19 -7.85 9.02
CA TYR A 108 -6.28 -8.95 8.07
C TYR A 108 -5.15 -9.98 8.26
N ILE A 109 -3.92 -9.53 8.37
CA ILE A 109 -2.77 -10.43 8.45
C ILE A 109 -2.74 -11.24 9.75
N ASP A 110 -3.41 -10.78 10.80
CA ASP A 110 -3.47 -11.45 12.10
C ASP A 110 -4.78 -12.22 12.32
N SER A 111 -5.77 -12.08 11.43
CA SER A 111 -7.06 -12.72 11.57
C SER A 111 -7.05 -14.17 11.08
N ASN A 112 -7.73 -15.05 11.84
CA ASN A 112 -8.04 -16.42 11.44
C ASN A 112 -9.53 -16.59 11.06
N ASP A 113 -10.30 -15.52 11.11
CA ASP A 113 -11.72 -15.50 10.76
C ASP A 113 -11.88 -15.19 9.27
N SER A 114 -12.26 -16.20 8.49
CA SER A 114 -12.38 -16.05 7.03
C SER A 114 -13.47 -15.06 6.63
N ALA A 115 -14.57 -14.98 7.38
CA ALA A 115 -15.64 -14.02 7.12
C ALA A 115 -15.14 -12.58 7.36
N ARG A 116 -14.44 -12.36 8.47
CA ARG A 116 -13.86 -11.05 8.77
C ARG A 116 -12.80 -10.66 7.76
N LYS A 117 -11.97 -11.60 7.33
CA LYS A 117 -10.96 -11.36 6.28
C LYS A 117 -11.61 -10.93 4.97
N ASP A 118 -12.72 -11.55 4.59
CA ASP A 118 -13.46 -11.16 3.40
C ASP A 118 -14.02 -9.73 3.51
N GLU A 119 -14.58 -9.37 4.67
CA GLU A 119 -15.03 -8.00 4.95
C GLU A 119 -13.88 -6.99 4.81
N LEU A 120 -12.75 -7.27 5.44
CA LEU A 120 -11.59 -6.39 5.41
C LEU A 120 -11.03 -6.21 4.00
N ARG A 121 -10.98 -7.28 3.21
CA ARG A 121 -10.57 -7.21 1.80
C ARG A 121 -11.48 -6.26 1.01
N LYS A 122 -12.79 -6.36 1.21
CA LYS A 122 -13.78 -5.49 0.56
C LYS A 122 -13.64 -4.04 1.00
N VAL A 123 -13.40 -3.80 2.30
CA VAL A 123 -13.13 -2.44 2.81
C VAL A 123 -11.92 -1.83 2.11
N VAL A 124 -10.82 -2.55 2.00
CA VAL A 124 -9.61 -2.06 1.33
C VAL A 124 -9.87 -1.79 -0.15
N THR A 125 -10.49 -2.72 -0.84
CA THR A 125 -10.78 -2.58 -2.28
C THR A 125 -11.70 -1.40 -2.56
N TYR A 126 -12.79 -1.28 -1.81
CA TYR A 126 -13.72 -0.17 -1.96
C TYR A 126 -13.03 1.18 -1.69
N SER A 127 -12.24 1.25 -0.62
CA SER A 127 -11.54 2.48 -0.25
C SER A 127 -10.53 2.91 -1.31
N ASN A 128 -9.85 1.97 -1.94
CA ASN A 128 -8.89 2.25 -3.02
C ASN A 128 -9.57 2.84 -4.28
N TRP A 129 -10.86 2.57 -4.48
CA TRP A 129 -11.61 3.06 -5.63
C TRP A 129 -12.62 4.15 -5.29
N SER A 130 -12.57 4.69 -4.07
CA SER A 130 -13.56 5.65 -3.56
C SER A 130 -13.69 6.93 -4.40
N ASP A 131 -12.61 7.35 -5.07
CA ASP A 131 -12.62 8.53 -5.94
C ASP A 131 -13.16 8.24 -7.35
N ASN A 132 -13.45 6.99 -7.68
CA ASN A 132 -14.05 6.57 -8.94
C ASN A 132 -15.43 5.99 -8.66
N GLU A 133 -16.48 6.82 -8.74
CA GLU A 133 -17.85 6.45 -8.36
C GLU A 133 -18.35 5.23 -9.13
N ASN A 134 -18.11 5.17 -10.43
CA ASN A 134 -18.59 4.05 -11.26
C ASN A 134 -17.90 2.74 -10.87
N LYS A 135 -16.61 2.77 -10.62
CA LYS A 135 -15.84 1.59 -10.22
C LYS A 135 -16.23 1.12 -8.82
N ALA A 136 -16.35 2.05 -7.88
CA ALA A 136 -16.77 1.76 -6.52
C ALA A 136 -18.17 1.14 -6.50
N LYS A 137 -19.11 1.73 -7.23
CA LYS A 137 -20.47 1.19 -7.38
C LYS A 137 -20.48 -0.21 -8.00
N SER A 138 -19.65 -0.44 -9.00
CA SER A 138 -19.52 -1.76 -9.65
C SER A 138 -19.10 -2.84 -8.64
N TYR A 139 -18.18 -2.53 -7.73
CA TYR A 139 -17.80 -3.46 -6.67
C TYR A 139 -18.96 -3.74 -5.71
N LEU A 140 -19.68 -2.71 -5.27
CA LEU A 140 -20.83 -2.90 -4.38
C LEU A 140 -21.91 -3.77 -5.04
N ASP A 141 -22.21 -3.53 -6.31
CA ASP A 141 -23.19 -4.31 -7.06
C ASP A 141 -22.74 -5.78 -7.19
N ASP A 142 -21.48 -6.01 -7.52
CA ASP A 142 -20.93 -7.37 -7.64
C ASP A 142 -20.98 -8.13 -6.30
N TRP A 143 -20.78 -7.44 -5.19
CA TRP A 143 -20.82 -8.04 -3.87
C TRP A 143 -22.21 -8.13 -3.27
N GLY A 144 -23.21 -7.47 -3.87
CA GLY A 144 -24.59 -7.44 -3.37
C GLY A 144 -24.75 -6.69 -2.05
N ILE A 145 -23.96 -5.64 -1.83
CA ILE A 145 -23.98 -4.82 -0.62
C ILE A 145 -24.07 -3.33 -0.98
N ASN A 146 -24.30 -2.51 0.03
CA ASN A 146 -24.30 -1.06 -0.12
C ASN A 146 -23.13 -0.41 0.64
N GLN A 147 -22.99 0.90 0.48
CA GLN A 147 -21.94 1.67 1.12
C GLN A 147 -22.00 1.60 2.66
N ASP A 148 -23.20 1.56 3.23
CA ASP A 148 -23.37 1.49 4.69
C ASP A 148 -22.80 0.18 5.25
N THR A 149 -22.88 -0.89 4.51
CA THR A 149 -22.26 -2.18 4.89
C THR A 149 -20.75 -2.05 5.01
N ILE A 150 -20.11 -1.40 4.02
CA ILE A 150 -18.67 -1.09 4.08
C ILE A 150 -18.34 -0.28 5.33
N GLY A 151 -19.14 0.75 5.61
CA GLY A 151 -18.96 1.58 6.82
C GLY A 151 -19.04 0.80 8.10
N LYS A 152 -19.98 -0.15 8.20
CA LYS A 152 -20.08 -1.04 9.38
C LYS A 152 -18.85 -1.91 9.53
N TRP A 153 -18.37 -2.49 8.46
CA TRP A 153 -17.17 -3.33 8.49
C TRP A 153 -15.91 -2.54 8.86
N ALA A 154 -15.88 -1.26 8.54
CA ALA A 154 -14.77 -0.38 8.87
C ALA A 154 -14.82 0.17 10.30
N GLU A 155 -15.94 0.02 11.00
CA GLU A 155 -16.06 0.47 12.40
C GLU A 155 -15.02 -0.24 13.27
N GLY A 156 -14.34 0.52 14.13
CA GLY A 156 -13.33 0.00 15.04
C GLY A 156 -11.92 -0.13 14.42
N LEU A 157 -11.77 0.21 13.14
CA LEU A 157 -10.44 0.25 12.51
C LEU A 157 -9.68 1.55 12.83
#